data_11c1fa784df59a3513a4e7b9f39a3a1e
#
_entry.id   11c1fa784df59a3513a4e7b9f39a3a1e
#
_cell.length_a   1.000
_cell.length_b   1.000
_cell.length_c   1.000
_cell.angle_alpha   90.00
_cell.angle_beta   90.00
_cell.angle_gamma   90.00
#
_symmetry.space_group_name_H-M   'P 1'
#
loop_
_entity.id
_entity.type
_entity.pdbx_description
1 polymer ?
#
loop_
_entity_poly.entity_id
_entity_poly.type
_entity_poly.pdbx_seq_one_letter_code
_entity_poly.pdbx_strand_id
1 'polypeptide(L)'
;MTLAQFDDSYDVVYQNRPIDDVPPLTLEPRGRTALLDAIGRFVTEVGSSLAALPEPDRPGDVTVLVMTDGHENASAEWTKDAVQQLVSQQETAYGWDFVFLGANMDAIDVGTSLGFAPGKSLSYDASADGVGGAFAAVSGYSARKRTRGARPAASVVFDDAERRGAQGR
;
A
#
# COMPACT_ATOMS: atom_id res chain seq x y z
N MET A 1 9.06 0.57 9.96
CA MET A 1 8.65 0.30 8.56
C MET A 1 8.84 -1.18 8.26
N THR A 2 7.93 -1.79 7.50
CA THR A 2 8.01 -3.18 7.01
C THR A 2 7.93 -3.13 5.49
N LEU A 3 8.75 -3.90 4.80
CA LEU A 3 8.73 -4.03 3.34
C LEU A 3 8.70 -5.49 2.94
N ALA A 4 7.78 -5.85 2.06
CA ALA A 4 7.80 -7.11 1.32
C ALA A 4 7.85 -6.83 -0.18
N GLN A 5 8.51 -7.70 -0.92
CA GLN A 5 8.49 -7.77 -2.38
C GLN A 5 7.72 -9.03 -2.79
N PHE A 6 7.05 -8.95 -3.92
CA PHE A 6 6.28 -10.07 -4.43
C PHE A 6 6.28 -10.13 -5.96
N ASP A 7 6.14 -11.35 -6.46
CA ASP A 7 5.85 -11.72 -7.84
C ASP A 7 4.95 -12.97 -7.83
N ASP A 8 5.40 -14.15 -8.19
CA ASP A 8 4.82 -15.46 -7.84
C ASP A 8 5.35 -16.01 -6.51
N SER A 9 6.33 -15.34 -5.92
CA SER A 9 6.86 -15.54 -4.57
C SER A 9 6.59 -14.30 -3.71
N TYR A 10 6.69 -14.45 -2.40
CA TYR A 10 6.52 -13.36 -1.43
C TYR A 10 7.70 -13.36 -0.46
N ASP A 11 8.44 -12.25 -0.43
CA ASP A 11 9.66 -12.11 0.33
C ASP A 11 9.61 -10.88 1.26
N VAL A 12 9.70 -11.07 2.56
CA VAL A 12 9.84 -9.97 3.53
C VAL A 12 11.29 -9.50 3.53
N VAL A 13 11.52 -8.29 3.03
CA VAL A 13 12.87 -7.68 2.94
C VAL A 13 13.34 -7.19 4.29
N TYR A 14 12.47 -6.53 5.05
CA TYR A 14 12.68 -6.14 6.45
C TYR A 14 11.36 -5.92 7.16
N GLN A 15 11.40 -6.04 8.50
CA GLN A 15 10.23 -5.90 9.36
C GLN A 15 10.52 -4.98 10.54
N ASN A 16 9.56 -4.10 10.86
CA ASN A 16 9.57 -3.22 12.05
C ASN A 16 10.84 -2.35 12.20
N ARG A 17 11.44 -1.94 11.08
CA ARG A 17 12.61 -1.04 11.12
C ARG A 17 12.22 0.42 11.36
N PRO A 18 12.96 1.17 12.19
CA PRO A 18 12.91 2.62 12.20
C PRO A 18 13.17 3.16 10.79
N ILE A 19 12.54 4.28 10.43
CA ILE A 19 12.67 4.85 9.07
C ILE A 19 14.12 5.23 8.75
N ASP A 20 14.86 5.70 9.75
CA ASP A 20 16.26 6.13 9.59
C ASP A 20 17.22 4.94 9.34
N ASP A 21 16.79 3.72 9.67
CA ASP A 21 17.56 2.49 9.48
C ASP A 21 17.18 1.72 8.20
N VAL A 22 16.26 2.27 7.40
CA VAL A 22 15.79 1.61 6.16
C VAL A 22 16.88 1.72 5.09
N PRO A 23 17.37 0.56 4.54
CA PRO A 23 18.36 0.57 3.47
C PRO A 23 17.73 1.08 2.14
N PRO A 24 18.55 1.48 1.17
CA PRO A 24 18.06 1.75 -0.18
C PRO A 24 17.28 0.55 -0.73
N LEU A 25 16.18 0.85 -1.42
CA LEU A 25 15.37 -0.18 -2.08
C LEU A 25 16.17 -0.82 -3.22
N THR A 26 16.29 -2.15 -3.20
CA THR A 26 16.73 -2.94 -4.35
C THR A 26 15.54 -3.76 -4.82
N LEU A 27 15.05 -3.44 -6.02
CA LEU A 27 13.94 -4.15 -6.64
C LEU A 27 14.49 -5.12 -7.68
N GLU A 28 14.12 -6.38 -7.60
CA GLU A 28 14.44 -7.42 -8.60
C GLU A 28 13.15 -7.78 -9.34
N PRO A 29 12.89 -7.19 -10.53
CA PRO A 29 11.70 -7.50 -11.30
C PRO A 29 11.70 -8.96 -11.75
N ARG A 30 10.58 -9.65 -11.51
CA ARG A 30 10.33 -11.05 -11.90
C ARG A 30 8.95 -11.15 -12.56
N GLY A 31 8.63 -12.29 -13.20
CA GLY A 31 7.68 -12.32 -14.31
C GLY A 31 6.17 -12.35 -14.03
N ARG A 32 5.70 -12.65 -12.81
CA ARG A 32 4.26 -12.82 -12.51
C ARG A 32 3.85 -11.94 -11.32
N THR A 33 2.54 -11.86 -11.05
CA THR A 33 2.01 -10.95 -10.03
C THR A 33 0.93 -11.68 -9.21
N ALA A 34 1.31 -12.22 -8.04
CA ALA A 34 0.41 -12.80 -7.06
C ALA A 34 -0.06 -11.71 -6.07
N LEU A 35 -0.78 -10.71 -6.57
CA LEU A 35 -1.17 -9.51 -5.83
C LEU A 35 -2.09 -9.82 -4.64
N LEU A 36 -3.07 -10.71 -4.83
CA LEU A 36 -4.01 -11.07 -3.77
C LEU A 36 -3.29 -11.81 -2.64
N ASP A 37 -2.42 -12.76 -2.98
CA ASP A 37 -1.64 -13.51 -2.00
C ASP A 37 -0.69 -12.58 -1.23
N ALA A 38 -0.04 -11.65 -1.92
CA ALA A 38 0.85 -10.67 -1.31
C ALA A 38 0.12 -9.76 -0.31
N ILE A 39 -1.03 -9.20 -0.69
CA ILE A 39 -1.83 -8.34 0.21
C ILE A 39 -2.32 -9.16 1.41
N GLY A 40 -2.89 -10.33 1.16
CA GLY A 40 -3.45 -11.18 2.21
C GLY A 40 -2.42 -11.61 3.24
N ARG A 41 -1.26 -12.09 2.78
CA ARG A 41 -0.15 -12.48 3.65
C ARG A 41 0.41 -11.27 4.41
N PHE A 42 0.75 -10.19 3.72
CA PHE A 42 1.35 -9.01 4.34
C PHE A 42 0.46 -8.43 5.45
N VAL A 43 -0.83 -8.23 5.17
CA VAL A 43 -1.77 -7.67 6.14
C VAL A 43 -1.94 -8.60 7.35
N THR A 44 -2.01 -9.91 7.12
CA THR A 44 -2.15 -10.91 8.18
C THR A 44 -0.89 -10.96 9.05
N GLU A 45 0.30 -10.98 8.47
CA GLU A 45 1.58 -11.06 9.18
C GLU A 45 1.83 -9.78 9.99
N VAL A 46 1.63 -8.60 9.37
CA VAL A 46 1.77 -7.31 10.08
C VAL A 46 0.75 -7.22 11.21
N GLY A 47 -0.52 -7.59 10.96
CA GLY A 47 -1.56 -7.59 11.98
C GLY A 47 -1.22 -8.49 13.17
N SER A 48 -0.75 -9.70 12.90
CA SER A 48 -0.31 -10.65 13.95
C SER A 48 0.88 -10.11 14.74
N SER A 49 1.86 -9.52 14.04
CA SER A 49 3.02 -8.89 14.67
C SER A 49 2.63 -7.73 15.59
N LEU A 50 1.73 -6.86 15.16
CA LEU A 50 1.25 -5.73 15.96
C LEU A 50 0.37 -6.19 17.13
N ALA A 51 -0.46 -7.21 16.93
CA ALA A 51 -1.29 -7.77 18.00
C ALA A 51 -0.47 -8.41 19.11
N ALA A 52 0.72 -8.93 18.80
CA ALA A 52 1.64 -9.50 19.79
C ALA A 52 2.33 -8.44 20.67
N LEU A 53 2.30 -7.16 20.29
CA LEU A 53 2.86 -6.08 21.09
C LEU A 53 1.92 -5.75 22.27
N PRO A 54 2.47 -5.35 23.43
CA PRO A 54 1.69 -4.70 24.48
C PRO A 54 0.92 -3.49 23.92
N GLU A 55 -0.28 -3.25 24.40
CA GLU A 55 -1.14 -2.17 23.86
C GLU A 55 -0.46 -0.78 23.81
N PRO A 56 0.31 -0.36 24.86
CA PRO A 56 1.02 0.93 24.79
C PRO A 56 2.10 1.03 23.73
N ASP A 57 2.61 -0.11 23.24
CA ASP A 57 3.69 -0.18 22.24
C ASP A 57 3.14 -0.32 20.80
N ARG A 58 1.82 -0.47 20.66
CA ARG A 58 1.18 -0.56 19.34
C ARG A 58 1.18 0.80 18.66
N PRO A 59 1.49 0.86 17.36
CA PRO A 59 1.42 2.11 16.61
C PRO A 59 -0.03 2.63 16.59
N GLY A 60 -0.21 3.91 16.86
CA GLY A 60 -1.53 4.57 16.78
C GLY A 60 -2.03 4.78 15.36
N ASP A 61 -1.19 4.55 14.35
CA ASP A 61 -1.52 4.73 12.94
C ASP A 61 -0.74 3.73 12.07
N VAL A 62 -1.44 2.96 11.26
CA VAL A 62 -0.87 1.99 10.33
C VAL A 62 -1.28 2.35 8.91
N THR A 63 -0.31 2.47 8.01
CA THR A 63 -0.57 2.66 6.58
C THR A 63 0.05 1.51 5.80
N VAL A 64 -0.75 0.83 5.01
CA VAL A 64 -0.33 -0.18 4.05
C VAL A 64 -0.30 0.46 2.67
N LEU A 65 0.87 0.47 2.03
CA LEU A 65 1.06 0.91 0.66
C LEU A 65 1.30 -0.31 -0.23
N VAL A 66 0.47 -0.48 -1.23
CA VAL A 66 0.66 -1.48 -2.30
C VAL A 66 1.08 -0.76 -3.55
N MET A 67 2.20 -1.17 -4.15
CA MET A 67 2.70 -0.62 -5.41
C MET A 67 2.96 -1.79 -6.38
N THR A 68 2.36 -1.73 -7.56
CA THR A 68 2.49 -2.79 -8.57
C THR A 68 2.47 -2.21 -9.98
N ASP A 69 3.17 -2.85 -10.90
CA ASP A 69 3.18 -2.58 -12.34
C ASP A 69 2.47 -3.67 -13.16
N GLY A 70 1.99 -4.73 -12.47
CA GLY A 70 1.30 -5.88 -13.06
C GLY A 70 -0.12 -6.10 -12.54
N HIS A 71 -0.97 -6.63 -13.41
CA HIS A 71 -2.28 -7.14 -13.01
C HIS A 71 -2.14 -8.49 -12.30
N GLU A 72 -3.06 -8.76 -11.36
CA GLU A 72 -3.22 -10.06 -10.72
C GLU A 72 -3.27 -11.21 -11.74
N ASN A 73 -2.38 -12.17 -11.63
CA ASN A 73 -2.33 -13.31 -12.56
C ASN A 73 -1.72 -14.59 -11.97
N ALA A 74 -1.39 -14.64 -10.68
CA ALA A 74 -0.65 -15.74 -10.09
C ALA A 74 -1.09 -16.18 -8.70
N SER A 75 -2.02 -15.46 -8.04
CA SER A 75 -2.49 -15.81 -6.71
C SER A 75 -3.21 -17.16 -6.68
N ALA A 76 -2.94 -17.93 -5.65
CA ALA A 76 -3.50 -19.27 -5.44
C ALA A 76 -4.13 -19.47 -4.06
N GLU A 77 -3.79 -18.62 -3.08
CA GLU A 77 -4.23 -18.76 -1.69
C GLU A 77 -5.37 -17.82 -1.33
N TRP A 78 -5.32 -16.58 -1.84
CA TRP A 78 -6.28 -15.54 -1.52
C TRP A 78 -7.20 -15.24 -2.69
N THR A 79 -8.49 -15.13 -2.39
CA THR A 79 -9.48 -14.64 -3.35
C THR A 79 -9.65 -13.13 -3.22
N LYS A 80 -10.15 -12.50 -4.26
CA LYS A 80 -10.49 -11.07 -4.28
C LYS A 80 -11.43 -10.68 -3.14
N ASP A 81 -12.48 -11.48 -2.91
CA ASP A 81 -13.46 -11.23 -1.85
C ASP A 81 -12.83 -11.34 -0.46
N ALA A 82 -11.91 -12.29 -0.26
CA ALA A 82 -11.19 -12.44 1.00
C ALA A 82 -10.28 -11.24 1.29
N VAL A 83 -9.55 -10.74 0.28
CA VAL A 83 -8.74 -9.53 0.39
C VAL A 83 -9.62 -8.31 0.69
N GLN A 84 -10.73 -8.14 -0.02
CA GLN A 84 -11.65 -7.02 0.21
C GLN A 84 -12.23 -7.03 1.63
N GLN A 85 -12.62 -8.19 2.13
CA GLN A 85 -13.09 -8.34 3.51
C GLN A 85 -12.00 -8.03 4.53
N LEU A 86 -10.77 -8.50 4.30
CA LEU A 86 -9.63 -8.23 5.16
C LEU A 86 -9.31 -6.73 5.23
N VAL A 87 -9.23 -6.06 4.09
CA VAL A 87 -8.99 -4.60 4.00
C VAL A 87 -10.09 -3.85 4.76
N SER A 88 -11.36 -4.16 4.49
CA SER A 88 -12.50 -3.54 5.16
C SER A 88 -12.47 -3.76 6.68
N GLN A 89 -12.12 -4.96 7.13
CA GLN A 89 -11.98 -5.26 8.55
C GLN A 89 -10.88 -4.43 9.21
N GLN A 90 -9.71 -4.33 8.60
CA GLN A 90 -8.59 -3.56 9.15
C GLN A 90 -8.91 -2.06 9.19
N GLU A 91 -9.58 -1.52 8.17
CA GLU A 91 -10.00 -0.11 8.17
C GLU A 91 -11.05 0.18 9.25
N THR A 92 -12.09 -0.67 9.37
CA THR A 92 -13.22 -0.40 10.25
C THR A 92 -12.95 -0.72 11.71
N ALA A 93 -12.28 -1.84 11.99
CA ALA A 93 -12.02 -2.29 13.36
C ALA A 93 -10.75 -1.71 13.98
N TYR A 94 -9.72 -1.45 13.15
CA TYR A 94 -8.39 -1.05 13.65
C TYR A 94 -7.92 0.30 13.12
N GLY A 95 -8.68 0.95 12.25
CA GLY A 95 -8.34 2.27 11.70
C GLY A 95 -7.12 2.27 10.79
N TRP A 96 -6.78 1.12 10.21
CA TRP A 96 -5.69 1.04 9.23
C TRP A 96 -6.03 1.86 7.99
N ASP A 97 -5.01 2.23 7.28
CA ASP A 97 -5.10 3.06 6.09
C ASP A 97 -4.46 2.34 4.91
N PHE A 98 -5.17 2.22 3.80
CA PHE A 98 -4.73 1.48 2.63
C PHE A 98 -4.58 2.40 1.43
N VAL A 99 -3.41 2.34 0.78
CA VAL A 99 -3.04 3.13 -0.40
C VAL A 99 -2.62 2.19 -1.52
N PHE A 100 -3.14 2.41 -2.73
CA PHE A 100 -2.84 1.59 -3.90
C PHE A 100 -2.21 2.41 -5.01
N LEU A 101 -1.05 1.98 -5.51
CA LEU A 101 -0.37 2.58 -6.66
C LEU A 101 -0.27 1.54 -7.79
N GLY A 102 -0.83 1.86 -8.96
CA GLY A 102 -0.80 0.98 -10.12
C GLY A 102 -0.12 1.66 -11.32
N ALA A 103 0.92 1.02 -11.87
CA ALA A 103 1.57 1.51 -13.08
C ALA A 103 0.82 1.11 -14.33
N ASN A 104 0.62 2.06 -15.25
CA ASN A 104 0.02 1.82 -16.57
C ASN A 104 -1.33 1.07 -16.50
N MET A 105 -2.09 1.25 -15.43
CA MET A 105 -3.40 0.64 -15.22
C MET A 105 -4.38 1.64 -14.63
N ASP A 106 -5.67 1.34 -14.66
CA ASP A 106 -6.66 2.05 -13.85
C ASP A 106 -6.56 1.60 -12.39
N ALA A 107 -5.68 2.30 -11.63
CA ALA A 107 -5.46 1.99 -10.23
C ALA A 107 -6.69 2.26 -9.36
N ILE A 108 -7.61 3.12 -9.80
CA ILE A 108 -8.87 3.38 -9.08
C ILE A 108 -9.77 2.17 -9.18
N ASP A 109 -9.97 1.65 -10.38
CA ASP A 109 -10.80 0.45 -10.61
C ASP A 109 -10.22 -0.78 -9.92
N VAL A 110 -8.91 -1.03 -10.11
CA VAL A 110 -8.22 -2.16 -9.48
C VAL A 110 -8.28 -2.05 -7.96
N GLY A 111 -7.86 -0.90 -7.39
CA GLY A 111 -7.86 -0.68 -5.96
C GLY A 111 -9.25 -0.80 -5.34
N THR A 112 -10.27 -0.18 -5.94
CA THR A 112 -11.66 -0.29 -5.48
C THR A 112 -12.13 -1.73 -5.46
N SER A 113 -11.75 -2.51 -6.46
CA SER A 113 -12.09 -3.93 -6.55
C SER A 113 -11.46 -4.78 -5.45
N LEU A 114 -10.43 -4.28 -4.77
CA LEU A 114 -9.73 -4.90 -3.64
C LEU A 114 -10.11 -4.27 -2.29
N GLY A 115 -11.07 -3.33 -2.28
CA GLY A 115 -11.54 -2.66 -1.07
C GLY A 115 -10.82 -1.35 -0.74
N PHE A 116 -9.85 -0.91 -1.54
CA PHE A 116 -9.17 0.37 -1.33
C PHE A 116 -10.08 1.54 -1.72
N ALA A 117 -10.03 2.63 -0.97
CA ALA A 117 -10.81 3.81 -1.29
C ALA A 117 -10.33 4.47 -2.60
N PRO A 118 -11.24 4.90 -3.51
CA PRO A 118 -10.87 5.52 -4.79
C PRO A 118 -9.92 6.72 -4.65
N GLY A 119 -10.12 7.54 -3.62
CA GLY A 119 -9.27 8.70 -3.35
C GLY A 119 -7.85 8.35 -2.87
N LYS A 120 -7.60 7.11 -2.47
CA LYS A 120 -6.31 6.57 -2.02
C LYS A 120 -5.65 5.66 -3.06
N SER A 121 -6.24 5.56 -4.24
CA SER A 121 -5.68 4.83 -5.39
C SER A 121 -5.12 5.81 -6.42
N LEU A 122 -3.93 5.56 -6.93
CA LEU A 122 -3.19 6.45 -7.82
C LEU A 122 -2.59 5.66 -8.98
N SER A 123 -2.96 6.01 -10.21
CA SER A 123 -2.29 5.52 -11.42
C SER A 123 -1.01 6.31 -11.67
N TYR A 124 0.08 5.64 -12.05
CA TYR A 124 1.34 6.29 -12.40
C TYR A 124 1.93 5.71 -13.67
N ASP A 125 2.74 6.49 -14.37
CA ASP A 125 3.49 6.02 -15.53
C ASP A 125 4.74 5.25 -15.08
N ALA A 126 5.03 4.11 -15.72
CA ALA A 126 6.24 3.32 -15.48
C ALA A 126 7.50 3.97 -16.08
N SER A 127 7.66 5.27 -15.89
CA SER A 127 8.82 6.07 -16.24
C SER A 127 9.52 6.57 -14.98
N ALA A 128 10.76 7.05 -15.11
CA ALA A 128 11.47 7.64 -13.97
C ALA A 128 10.70 8.83 -13.35
N ASP A 129 10.12 9.68 -14.19
CA ASP A 129 9.33 10.85 -13.75
C ASP A 129 8.00 10.41 -13.09
N GLY A 130 7.30 9.43 -13.68
CA GLY A 130 6.05 8.89 -13.12
C GLY A 130 6.27 8.21 -11.78
N VAL A 131 7.32 7.40 -11.63
CA VAL A 131 7.72 6.78 -10.36
C VAL A 131 8.10 7.85 -9.34
N GLY A 132 8.90 8.87 -9.73
CA GLY A 132 9.24 10.00 -8.88
C GLY A 132 8.00 10.76 -8.40
N GLY A 133 7.06 11.03 -9.30
CA GLY A 133 5.77 11.66 -9.00
C GLY A 133 4.91 10.83 -8.04
N ALA A 134 4.86 9.51 -8.22
CA ALA A 134 4.14 8.60 -7.33
C ALA A 134 4.71 8.63 -5.90
N PHE A 135 6.03 8.57 -5.74
CA PHE A 135 6.67 8.69 -4.42
C PHE A 135 6.50 10.08 -3.81
N ALA A 136 6.53 11.15 -4.60
CA ALA A 136 6.24 12.51 -4.11
C ALA A 136 4.79 12.60 -3.61
N ALA A 137 3.83 12.02 -4.32
CA ALA A 137 2.43 11.96 -3.92
C ALA A 137 2.24 11.19 -2.60
N VAL A 138 2.90 10.03 -2.43
CA VAL A 138 2.88 9.26 -1.17
C VAL A 138 3.49 10.05 -0.03
N SER A 139 4.57 10.79 -0.28
CA SER A 139 5.21 11.65 0.73
C SER A 139 4.27 12.78 1.17
N GLY A 140 3.61 13.45 0.22
CA GLY A 140 2.60 14.47 0.48
C GLY A 140 1.40 13.91 1.26
N TYR A 141 0.88 12.76 0.83
CA TYR A 141 -0.17 12.03 1.52
C TYR A 141 0.20 11.75 2.98
N SER A 142 1.39 11.18 3.22
CA SER A 142 1.89 10.84 4.54
C SER A 142 2.08 12.08 5.43
N ALA A 143 2.51 13.21 4.86
CA ALA A 143 2.64 14.48 5.57
C ALA A 143 1.28 15.01 6.00
N ARG A 144 0.29 15.03 5.11
CA ARG A 144 -1.10 15.44 5.43
C ARG A 144 -1.73 14.52 6.49
N LYS A 145 -1.46 13.22 6.41
CA LYS A 145 -1.93 12.26 7.39
C LYS A 145 -1.40 12.56 8.79
N ARG A 146 -0.12 12.86 8.93
CA ARG A 146 0.48 13.24 10.24
C ARG A 146 -0.06 14.55 10.80
N THR A 147 -0.42 15.51 9.96
CA THR A 147 -0.91 16.84 10.38
C THR A 147 -2.42 16.92 10.54
N ARG A 148 -3.17 15.88 10.15
CA ARG A 148 -4.65 15.90 10.19
C ARG A 148 -5.25 16.05 11.59
N GLY A 149 -4.48 15.76 12.66
CA GLY A 149 -4.99 15.72 14.04
C GLY A 149 -6.05 14.62 14.22
N ALA A 150 -7.17 14.94 14.88
CA ALA A 150 -8.27 14.00 15.14
C ALA A 150 -9.20 13.74 13.93
N ARG A 151 -8.88 14.25 12.73
CA ARG A 151 -9.72 14.00 11.55
C ARG A 151 -9.64 12.52 11.11
N PRO A 152 -10.75 11.94 10.57
CA PRO A 152 -10.73 10.56 10.07
C PRO A 152 -9.68 10.34 8.99
N ALA A 153 -9.07 9.16 8.95
CA ALA A 153 -8.11 8.76 7.91
C ALA A 153 -8.71 8.85 6.49
N ALA A 154 -10.01 8.62 6.36
CA ALA A 154 -10.74 8.74 5.10
C ALA A 154 -10.71 10.15 4.49
N SER A 155 -10.36 11.18 5.26
CA SER A 155 -10.30 12.58 4.76
C SER A 155 -9.01 12.91 4.00
N VAL A 156 -7.99 12.04 4.04
CA VAL A 156 -6.74 12.24 3.30
C VAL A 156 -6.82 11.46 2.00
N VAL A 157 -6.69 12.15 0.89
CA VAL A 157 -6.76 11.59 -0.48
C VAL A 157 -5.70 12.22 -1.36
N PHE A 158 -5.37 11.59 -2.47
CA PHE A 158 -4.52 12.19 -3.51
C PHE A 158 -5.26 13.32 -4.21
N ASP A 159 -4.59 14.45 -4.37
CA ASP A 159 -5.13 15.60 -5.10
C ASP A 159 -4.82 15.53 -6.62
N ASP A 160 -5.41 16.48 -7.37
CA ASP A 160 -5.24 16.50 -8.83
C ASP A 160 -3.80 16.82 -9.26
N ALA A 161 -3.04 17.57 -8.47
CA ALA A 161 -1.64 17.88 -8.78
C ALA A 161 -0.77 16.63 -8.59
N GLU A 162 -0.98 15.88 -7.53
CA GLU A 162 -0.32 14.60 -7.27
C GLU A 162 -0.64 13.58 -8.37
N ARG A 163 -1.91 13.52 -8.81
CA ARG A 163 -2.33 12.64 -9.90
C ARG A 163 -1.67 12.98 -11.23
N ARG A 164 -1.54 14.27 -11.55
CA ARG A 164 -0.82 14.71 -12.76
C ARG A 164 0.67 14.44 -12.68
N GLY A 165 1.30 14.74 -11.53
CA GLY A 165 2.73 14.50 -11.33
C GLY A 165 3.11 13.02 -11.47
N ALA A 166 2.25 12.11 -10.99
CA ALA A 166 2.44 10.66 -11.15
C ALA A 166 2.30 10.18 -12.62
N GLN A 167 1.70 10.96 -13.49
CA GLN A 167 1.62 10.70 -14.94
C GLN A 167 2.74 11.36 -15.74
N GLY A 168 3.80 11.87 -15.07
CA GLY A 168 4.92 12.52 -15.75
C GLY A 168 4.55 13.83 -16.47
N ARG A 169 3.51 14.54 -15.99
CA ARG A 169 2.98 15.76 -16.62
C ARG A 169 3.09 16.97 -15.72
#